data_ae9fc8aa60b4b0f8230df7eb02e0b81c
#
_entry.id   ae9fc8aa60b4b0f8230df7eb02e0b81c
#
_cell.length_a   1.000
_cell.length_b   1.000
_cell.length_c   1.000
_cell.angle_alpha   90.00
_cell.angle_beta   90.00
_cell.angle_gamma   90.00
#
_symmetry.space_group_name_H-M   'P 1'
#
loop_
_entity.id
_entity.type
_entity.pdbx_description
1 polymer ?
#
loop_
_entity_poly.entity_id
_entity_poly.type
_entity_poly.pdbx_seq_one_letter_code
_entity_poly.pdbx_strand_id
1 'polypeptide(L)'
;MRPEEKQALIQLYEDRFAVMGYDMRTIGWKGREDQQLRFDILGDVCDLSGKRVCDVGCGFGDLYDYLGRRFDGVRYTGIDLVPSLVEKARELHPGVDFRTCDIVAGRIAERFDYFLLSGALNYKVEDNMSLTRDMLSAMFELADEGVAVNFLSSYVNYEHPRNFHHSPEAVFGVARSMTKWVTIRHDYPLWEFTLFMYKNQRGSIHAA
;
A
#
# COMPACT_ATOMS: atom_id res chain seq x y z
N MET A 1 -6.05 -13.78 5.29
CA MET A 1 -5.60 -14.65 4.16
C MET A 1 -5.15 -15.99 4.74
N ARG A 2 -5.62 -17.10 4.18
CA ARG A 2 -5.21 -18.45 4.60
C ARG A 2 -3.75 -18.73 4.21
N PRO A 3 -3.04 -19.63 4.93
CA PRO A 3 -1.65 -19.94 4.62
C PRO A 3 -1.42 -20.41 3.19
N GLU A 4 -2.34 -21.21 2.63
CA GLU A 4 -2.26 -21.73 1.26
C GLU A 4 -2.41 -20.62 0.21
N GLU A 5 -3.32 -19.67 0.44
CA GLU A 5 -3.51 -18.52 -0.45
C GLU A 5 -2.29 -17.59 -0.43
N LYS A 6 -1.72 -17.39 0.75
CA LYS A 6 -0.48 -16.61 0.92
C LYS A 6 0.68 -17.26 0.17
N GLN A 7 0.84 -18.58 0.31
CA GLN A 7 1.89 -19.31 -0.40
C GLN A 7 1.69 -19.25 -1.92
N ALA A 8 0.44 -19.41 -2.38
CA ALA A 8 0.10 -19.30 -3.80
C ALA A 8 0.38 -17.90 -4.36
N LEU A 9 0.11 -16.86 -3.57
CA LEU A 9 0.41 -15.47 -3.95
C LEU A 9 1.92 -15.25 -4.07
N ILE A 10 2.71 -15.69 -3.10
CA ILE A 10 4.17 -15.62 -3.13
C ILE A 10 4.69 -16.33 -4.37
N GLN A 11 4.28 -17.60 -4.60
CA GLN A 11 4.72 -18.38 -5.75
C GLN A 11 4.38 -17.71 -7.09
N LEU A 12 3.19 -17.11 -7.22
CA LEU A 12 2.80 -16.36 -8.41
C LEU A 12 3.78 -15.22 -8.75
N TYR A 13 4.22 -14.48 -7.74
CA TYR A 13 5.16 -13.37 -7.97
C TYR A 13 6.60 -13.86 -8.17
N GLU A 14 7.01 -14.94 -7.48
CA GLU A 14 8.29 -15.61 -7.74
C GLU A 14 8.38 -16.12 -9.20
N ASP A 15 7.33 -16.79 -9.70
CA ASP A 15 7.26 -17.27 -11.08
C ASP A 15 7.31 -16.12 -12.09
N ARG A 16 6.59 -15.03 -11.83
CA ARG A 16 6.63 -13.82 -12.66
C ARG A 16 8.02 -13.20 -12.67
N PHE A 17 8.65 -13.10 -11.51
CA PHE A 17 9.99 -12.54 -11.41
C PHE A 17 11.03 -13.42 -12.12
N ALA A 18 10.94 -14.73 -12.01
CA ALA A 18 11.81 -15.67 -12.72
C ALA A 18 11.71 -15.53 -14.26
N VAL A 19 10.52 -15.18 -14.79
CA VAL A 19 10.28 -15.04 -16.24
C VAL A 19 10.61 -13.64 -16.74
N MET A 20 10.21 -12.60 -16.01
CA MET A 20 10.25 -11.20 -16.48
C MET A 20 11.35 -10.35 -15.80
N GLY A 21 11.91 -10.82 -14.69
CA GLY A 21 12.90 -10.07 -13.92
C GLY A 21 12.35 -8.74 -13.37
N TYR A 22 13.21 -7.70 -13.37
CA TYR A 22 12.83 -6.35 -13.01
C TYR A 22 12.02 -5.70 -14.13
N ASP A 23 10.71 -5.92 -14.09
CA ASP A 23 9.73 -5.37 -15.03
C ASP A 23 8.47 -4.97 -14.26
N MET A 24 7.84 -3.87 -14.62
CA MET A 24 6.60 -3.40 -14.00
C MET A 24 5.46 -4.43 -14.06
N ARG A 25 5.43 -5.25 -15.13
CA ARG A 25 4.46 -6.33 -15.30
C ARG A 25 4.62 -7.45 -14.28
N THR A 26 5.83 -7.64 -13.75
CA THR A 26 6.10 -8.60 -12.66
C THR A 26 5.26 -8.28 -11.45
N ILE A 27 5.19 -7.02 -11.07
CA ILE A 27 4.40 -6.53 -9.93
C ILE A 27 2.98 -6.07 -10.32
N GLY A 28 2.55 -6.38 -11.55
CA GLY A 28 1.16 -6.23 -12.00
C GLY A 28 0.79 -4.86 -12.56
N TRP A 29 1.75 -3.96 -12.81
CA TRP A 29 1.48 -2.66 -13.40
C TRP A 29 1.41 -2.71 -14.94
N LYS A 30 0.50 -1.94 -15.52
CA LYS A 30 0.35 -1.82 -16.98
C LYS A 30 1.18 -0.67 -17.57
N GLY A 31 1.44 0.36 -16.78
CA GLY A 31 2.15 1.56 -17.22
C GLY A 31 2.73 2.37 -16.05
N ARG A 32 3.79 3.10 -16.35
CA ARG A 32 4.49 3.94 -15.37
C ARG A 32 3.67 5.18 -14.98
N GLU A 33 2.88 5.71 -15.90
CA GLU A 33 2.04 6.88 -15.67
C GLU A 33 0.94 6.57 -14.64
N ASP A 34 0.26 5.42 -14.77
CA ASP A 34 -0.76 4.98 -13.81
C ASP A 34 -0.15 4.75 -12.42
N GLN A 35 1.06 4.16 -12.36
CA GLN A 35 1.76 3.96 -11.09
C GLN A 35 2.11 5.30 -10.43
N GLN A 36 2.63 6.26 -11.21
CA GLN A 36 2.98 7.58 -10.68
C GLN A 36 1.76 8.32 -10.16
N LEU A 37 0.64 8.30 -10.90
CA LEU A 37 -0.59 8.93 -10.43
C LEU A 37 -1.07 8.35 -9.09
N ARG A 38 -0.96 7.03 -8.89
CA ARG A 38 -1.28 6.42 -7.59
C ARG A 38 -0.35 6.91 -6.48
N PHE A 39 0.95 7.03 -6.78
CA PHE A 39 1.92 7.56 -5.82
C PHE A 39 1.65 9.03 -5.51
N ASP A 40 1.25 9.84 -6.51
CA ASP A 40 0.83 11.23 -6.31
C ASP A 40 -0.31 11.31 -5.30
N ILE A 41 -1.36 10.49 -5.51
CA ILE A 41 -2.52 10.48 -4.62
C ILE A 41 -2.16 9.95 -3.23
N LEU A 42 -1.38 8.88 -3.12
CA LEU A 42 -0.92 8.37 -1.81
C LEU A 42 -0.11 9.43 -1.05
N GLY A 43 0.78 10.14 -1.76
CA GLY A 43 1.60 11.21 -1.20
C GLY A 43 0.81 12.44 -0.72
N ASP A 44 -0.44 12.59 -1.14
CA ASP A 44 -1.34 13.65 -0.64
C ASP A 44 -1.86 13.39 0.80
N VAL A 45 -1.45 12.29 1.41
CA VAL A 45 -1.78 11.98 2.81
C VAL A 45 -1.35 13.11 3.75
N CYS A 46 -0.14 13.66 3.57
CA CYS A 46 0.38 14.86 4.23
C CYS A 46 1.69 15.31 3.57
N ASP A 47 2.36 16.32 4.12
CA ASP A 47 3.79 16.55 3.87
C ASP A 47 4.60 15.45 4.59
N LEU A 48 5.22 14.57 3.79
CA LEU A 48 6.00 13.44 4.30
C LEU A 48 7.46 13.80 4.59
N SER A 49 7.88 15.06 4.43
CA SER A 49 9.25 15.50 4.69
C SER A 49 9.66 15.18 6.14
N GLY A 50 10.80 14.49 6.32
CA GLY A 50 11.33 14.04 7.59
C GLY A 50 10.55 12.92 8.28
N LYS A 51 9.44 12.43 7.72
CA LYS A 51 8.60 11.38 8.30
C LYS A 51 9.21 9.99 8.14
N ARG A 52 8.88 9.10 9.08
CA ARG A 52 9.12 7.66 8.97
C ARG A 52 7.96 7.03 8.22
N VAL A 53 8.24 6.46 7.06
CA VAL A 53 7.23 5.86 6.18
C VAL A 53 7.50 4.37 6.00
N CYS A 54 6.48 3.54 6.21
CA CYS A 54 6.50 2.14 5.87
C CYS A 54 5.64 1.90 4.62
N ASP A 55 6.25 1.36 3.56
CA ASP A 55 5.59 0.94 2.33
C ASP A 55 5.27 -0.55 2.39
N VAL A 56 3.99 -0.90 2.40
CA VAL A 56 3.49 -2.27 2.54
C VAL A 56 3.14 -2.86 1.17
N GLY A 57 3.82 -3.94 0.81
CA GLY A 57 3.80 -4.46 -0.57
C GLY A 57 4.68 -3.63 -1.49
N CYS A 58 5.91 -3.33 -1.03
CA CYS A 58 6.82 -2.39 -1.68
C CYS A 58 7.34 -2.84 -3.05
N GLY A 59 7.20 -4.14 -3.39
CA GLY A 59 7.73 -4.69 -4.63
C GLY A 59 9.21 -4.39 -4.82
N PHE A 60 9.54 -3.70 -5.89
CA PHE A 60 10.92 -3.29 -6.21
C PHE A 60 11.37 -1.97 -5.56
N GLY A 61 10.52 -1.31 -4.77
CA GLY A 61 10.83 -0.05 -4.10
C GLY A 61 10.59 1.21 -4.94
N ASP A 62 9.78 1.13 -6.00
CA ASP A 62 9.50 2.29 -6.87
C ASP A 62 8.91 3.49 -6.10
N LEU A 63 8.15 3.24 -5.02
CA LEU A 63 7.60 4.30 -4.18
C LEU A 63 8.72 5.04 -3.41
N TYR A 64 9.81 4.38 -3.04
CA TYR A 64 10.98 5.02 -2.43
C TYR A 64 11.55 6.12 -3.33
N ASP A 65 11.79 5.78 -4.61
CA ASP A 65 12.31 6.75 -5.59
C ASP A 65 11.35 7.92 -5.81
N TYR A 66 10.06 7.63 -5.82
CA TYR A 66 9.02 8.64 -5.97
C TYR A 66 9.00 9.61 -4.77
N LEU A 67 8.96 9.08 -3.55
CA LEU A 67 8.91 9.88 -2.33
C LEU A 67 10.17 10.74 -2.16
N GLY A 68 11.36 10.20 -2.49
CA GLY A 68 12.62 10.93 -2.42
C GLY A 68 12.72 12.09 -3.42
N ARG A 69 11.96 12.07 -4.52
CA ARG A 69 11.84 13.21 -5.45
C ARG A 69 10.85 14.28 -5.01
N ARG A 70 9.84 13.89 -4.22
CA ARG A 70 8.73 14.78 -3.84
C ARG A 70 8.90 15.41 -2.46
N PHE A 71 9.58 14.73 -1.54
CA PHE A 71 9.69 15.12 -0.14
C PHE A 71 11.13 15.02 0.35
N ASP A 72 11.56 15.96 1.19
CA ASP A 72 12.91 15.99 1.73
C ASP A 72 13.04 15.11 2.98
N GLY A 73 14.10 14.27 3.02
CA GLY A 73 14.49 13.56 4.23
C GLY A 73 13.51 12.48 4.71
N VAL A 74 12.70 11.89 3.82
CA VAL A 74 11.83 10.76 4.15
C VAL A 74 12.68 9.58 4.64
N ARG A 75 12.33 9.03 5.80
CA ARG A 75 12.93 7.81 6.34
C ARG A 75 12.06 6.62 5.96
N TYR A 76 12.48 5.94 4.89
CA TYR A 76 11.69 4.89 4.27
C TYR A 76 12.08 3.49 4.73
N THR A 77 11.09 2.64 4.92
CA THR A 77 11.21 1.19 5.07
C THR A 77 10.21 0.52 4.14
N GLY A 78 10.67 -0.38 3.29
CA GLY A 78 9.81 -1.20 2.42
C GLY A 78 9.62 -2.61 2.99
N ILE A 79 8.39 -3.13 2.97
CA ILE A 79 8.10 -4.51 3.33
C ILE A 79 7.29 -5.20 2.25
N ASP A 80 7.62 -6.46 1.98
CA ASP A 80 6.88 -7.30 1.03
C ASP A 80 6.85 -8.76 1.51
N LEU A 81 5.89 -9.53 1.02
CA LEU A 81 5.79 -10.97 1.29
C LEU A 81 6.73 -11.80 0.42
N VAL A 82 7.17 -11.27 -0.72
CA VAL A 82 7.90 -11.99 -1.78
C VAL A 82 9.40 -11.76 -1.64
N PRO A 83 10.18 -12.79 -1.23
CA PRO A 83 11.61 -12.63 -0.95
C PRO A 83 12.41 -12.10 -2.15
N SER A 84 12.18 -12.62 -3.36
CA SER A 84 12.92 -12.22 -4.56
C SER A 84 12.71 -10.75 -4.93
N LEU A 85 11.51 -10.19 -4.70
CA LEU A 85 11.23 -8.78 -4.93
C LEU A 85 12.00 -7.91 -3.93
N VAL A 86 12.02 -8.32 -2.65
CA VAL A 86 12.77 -7.62 -1.59
C VAL A 86 14.28 -7.65 -1.85
N GLU A 87 14.82 -8.79 -2.26
CA GLU A 87 16.23 -8.91 -2.64
C GLU A 87 16.56 -7.98 -3.81
N LYS A 88 15.70 -7.95 -4.81
CA LYS A 88 15.86 -7.05 -5.95
C LYS A 88 15.76 -5.58 -5.56
N ALA A 89 14.84 -5.22 -4.67
CA ALA A 89 14.73 -3.86 -4.14
C ALA A 89 16.02 -3.41 -3.42
N ARG A 90 16.64 -4.30 -2.61
CA ARG A 90 17.93 -4.04 -1.95
C ARG A 90 19.07 -3.83 -2.95
N GLU A 91 19.08 -4.59 -4.05
CA GLU A 91 20.07 -4.39 -5.11
C GLU A 91 19.92 -3.05 -5.83
N LEU A 92 18.67 -2.63 -6.09
CA LEU A 92 18.36 -1.38 -6.78
C LEU A 92 18.60 -0.15 -5.90
N HIS A 93 18.40 -0.28 -4.59
CA HIS A 93 18.46 0.82 -3.62
C HIS A 93 19.41 0.50 -2.45
N PRO A 94 20.74 0.45 -2.68
CA PRO A 94 21.70 0.12 -1.63
C PRO A 94 21.59 1.06 -0.42
N GLY A 95 21.53 0.49 0.78
CA GLY A 95 21.43 1.24 2.03
C GLY A 95 20.02 1.61 2.47
N VAL A 96 18.99 1.32 1.66
CA VAL A 96 17.59 1.48 2.04
C VAL A 96 17.10 0.21 2.75
N ASP A 97 16.25 0.37 3.76
CA ASP A 97 15.72 -0.74 4.55
C ASP A 97 14.56 -1.42 3.83
N PHE A 98 14.80 -2.63 3.33
CA PHE A 98 13.77 -3.50 2.74
C PHE A 98 13.74 -4.84 3.48
N ARG A 99 12.54 -5.33 3.82
CA ARG A 99 12.37 -6.54 4.64
C ARG A 99 11.30 -7.47 4.06
N THR A 100 11.60 -8.78 4.02
CA THR A 100 10.55 -9.79 3.77
C THR A 100 9.72 -9.92 5.04
N CYS A 101 8.47 -9.44 5.00
CA CYS A 101 7.64 -9.33 6.18
C CYS A 101 6.15 -9.47 5.88
N ASP A 102 5.43 -10.16 6.77
CA ASP A 102 3.97 -10.20 6.83
C ASP A 102 3.51 -9.33 8.00
N ILE A 103 2.96 -8.16 7.69
CA ILE A 103 2.50 -7.21 8.70
C ILE A 103 1.34 -7.77 9.55
N VAL A 104 0.45 -8.57 8.94
CA VAL A 104 -0.69 -9.18 9.65
C VAL A 104 -0.23 -10.25 10.64
N ALA A 105 0.87 -10.95 10.33
CA ALA A 105 1.44 -11.93 11.26
C ALA A 105 2.21 -11.31 12.44
N GLY A 106 2.20 -9.98 12.59
CA GLY A 106 2.80 -9.28 13.73
C GLY A 106 4.33 -9.29 13.76
N ARG A 107 4.98 -9.38 12.58
CA ARG A 107 6.46 -9.46 12.48
C ARG A 107 7.16 -8.10 12.49
N ILE A 108 6.43 -6.99 12.54
CA ILE A 108 6.95 -5.65 12.77
C ILE A 108 6.47 -5.17 14.14
N ALA A 109 7.42 -4.74 14.98
CA ALA A 109 7.15 -4.10 16.27
C ALA A 109 7.39 -2.58 16.21
N GLU A 110 8.03 -2.10 15.13
CA GLU A 110 8.38 -0.70 14.96
C GLU A 110 7.15 0.13 14.59
N ARG A 111 7.12 1.36 15.09
CA ARG A 111 6.11 2.35 14.73
C ARG A 111 6.64 3.28 13.64
N PHE A 112 5.75 3.70 12.76
CA PHE A 112 6.03 4.66 11.69
C PHE A 112 5.04 5.81 11.76
N ASP A 113 5.43 6.96 11.25
CA ASP A 113 4.51 8.10 11.20
C ASP A 113 3.36 7.79 10.23
N TYR A 114 3.69 7.20 9.06
CA TYR A 114 2.71 6.77 8.06
C TYR A 114 2.99 5.37 7.51
N PHE A 115 1.91 4.64 7.24
CA PHE A 115 1.93 3.45 6.41
C PHE A 115 1.28 3.77 5.06
N LEU A 116 1.95 3.39 3.98
CA LEU A 116 1.44 3.49 2.62
C LEU A 116 1.29 2.09 2.03
N LEU A 117 0.24 1.87 1.21
CA LEU A 117 0.05 0.62 0.50
C LEU A 117 -0.49 0.91 -0.89
N SER A 118 0.24 0.49 -1.93
CA SER A 118 -0.15 0.64 -3.32
C SER A 118 -0.39 -0.71 -3.99
N GLY A 119 -1.66 -1.08 -4.20
CA GLY A 119 -2.05 -2.23 -5.03
C GLY A 119 -1.94 -3.62 -4.40
N ALA A 120 -1.34 -3.80 -3.21
CA ALA A 120 -1.14 -5.11 -2.61
C ALA A 120 -2.44 -5.83 -2.20
N LEU A 121 -3.57 -5.14 -2.08
CA LEU A 121 -4.89 -5.70 -1.76
C LEU A 121 -5.75 -6.03 -2.99
N ASN A 122 -5.22 -5.85 -4.19
CA ASN A 122 -5.96 -6.07 -5.43
C ASN A 122 -6.08 -7.55 -5.85
N TYR A 123 -5.30 -8.44 -5.27
CA TYR A 123 -5.37 -9.88 -5.58
C TYR A 123 -6.59 -10.52 -4.92
N LYS A 124 -7.33 -11.36 -5.69
CA LYS A 124 -8.54 -12.03 -5.21
C LYS A 124 -8.19 -13.22 -4.33
N VAL A 125 -8.68 -13.21 -3.09
CA VAL A 125 -8.63 -14.31 -2.13
C VAL A 125 -10.07 -14.69 -1.70
N GLU A 126 -10.22 -15.71 -0.89
CA GLU A 126 -11.56 -16.19 -0.47
C GLU A 126 -12.34 -15.12 0.33
N ASP A 127 -11.66 -14.42 1.23
CA ASP A 127 -12.25 -13.32 2.02
C ASP A 127 -11.38 -12.07 1.97
N ASN A 128 -11.52 -11.32 0.87
CA ASN A 128 -10.80 -10.06 0.68
C ASN A 128 -11.16 -9.00 1.71
N MET A 129 -12.42 -8.96 2.19
CA MET A 129 -12.82 -7.94 3.16
C MET A 129 -12.25 -8.22 4.56
N SER A 130 -12.10 -9.50 4.95
CA SER A 130 -11.36 -9.85 6.16
C SER A 130 -9.89 -9.47 6.03
N LEU A 131 -9.25 -9.81 4.91
CA LEU A 131 -7.87 -9.41 4.65
C LEU A 131 -7.69 -7.89 4.71
N THR A 132 -8.59 -7.13 4.09
CA THR A 132 -8.57 -5.66 4.10
C THR A 132 -8.67 -5.13 5.54
N ARG A 133 -9.57 -5.67 6.35
CA ARG A 133 -9.72 -5.29 7.77
C ARG A 133 -8.44 -5.57 8.56
N ASP A 134 -7.87 -6.76 8.41
CA ASP A 134 -6.66 -7.17 9.12
C ASP A 134 -5.46 -6.30 8.74
N MET A 135 -5.29 -6.01 7.43
CA MET A 135 -4.23 -5.13 6.94
C MET A 135 -4.39 -3.70 7.45
N LEU A 136 -5.60 -3.12 7.33
CA LEU A 136 -5.86 -1.76 7.83
C LEU A 136 -5.66 -1.67 9.35
N SER A 137 -6.11 -2.69 10.11
CA SER A 137 -5.91 -2.74 11.57
C SER A 137 -4.42 -2.78 11.93
N ALA A 138 -3.66 -3.70 11.32
CA ALA A 138 -2.23 -3.86 11.60
C ALA A 138 -1.45 -2.58 11.28
N MET A 139 -1.67 -1.98 10.09
CA MET A 139 -1.03 -0.72 9.73
C MET A 139 -1.45 0.44 10.65
N PHE A 140 -2.76 0.56 10.94
CA PHE A 140 -3.26 1.66 11.75
C PHE A 140 -2.80 1.56 13.20
N GLU A 141 -2.72 0.38 13.80
CA GLU A 141 -2.20 0.17 15.15
C GLU A 141 -0.75 0.65 15.28
N LEU A 142 0.09 0.38 14.27
CA LEU A 142 1.51 0.73 14.25
C LEU A 142 1.79 2.14 13.74
N ALA A 143 0.82 2.81 13.11
CA ALA A 143 0.95 4.19 12.68
C ALA A 143 0.90 5.17 13.86
N ASP A 144 1.72 6.22 13.82
CA ASP A 144 1.65 7.33 14.78
C ASP A 144 0.72 8.45 14.28
N GLU A 145 0.62 8.66 12.97
CA GLU A 145 -0.17 9.74 12.37
C GLU A 145 -1.25 9.23 11.41
N GLY A 146 -0.94 8.25 10.52
CA GLY A 146 -1.96 7.80 9.59
C GLY A 146 -1.55 6.69 8.62
N VAL A 147 -2.53 6.33 7.77
CA VAL A 147 -2.42 5.28 6.76
C VAL A 147 -3.01 5.77 5.45
N ALA A 148 -2.38 5.46 4.32
CA ALA A 148 -2.93 5.69 2.98
C ALA A 148 -2.89 4.40 2.14
N VAL A 149 -4.02 4.04 1.53
CA VAL A 149 -4.15 2.80 0.75
C VAL A 149 -4.96 3.04 -0.52
N ASN A 150 -4.42 2.62 -1.69
CA ASN A 150 -5.27 2.54 -2.88
C ASN A 150 -5.93 1.18 -3.03
N PHE A 151 -7.11 1.19 -3.66
CA PHE A 151 -7.93 0.02 -3.97
C PHE A 151 -8.47 0.11 -5.40
N LEU A 152 -8.58 -1.03 -6.08
CA LEU A 152 -9.45 -1.13 -7.26
C LEU A 152 -10.90 -0.93 -6.83
N SER A 153 -11.60 -0.03 -7.52
CA SER A 153 -12.99 0.30 -7.22
C SER A 153 -13.97 -0.71 -7.82
N SER A 154 -15.06 -1.01 -7.12
CA SER A 154 -16.20 -1.75 -7.67
C SER A 154 -17.04 -0.92 -8.65
N TYR A 155 -16.81 0.39 -8.74
CA TYR A 155 -17.45 1.27 -9.74
C TYR A 155 -16.72 1.19 -11.08
N VAL A 156 -16.78 0.01 -11.72
CA VAL A 156 -16.13 -0.30 -13.00
C VAL A 156 -17.10 -1.01 -13.93
N ASN A 157 -16.82 -0.94 -15.24
CA ASN A 157 -17.60 -1.64 -16.25
C ASN A 157 -17.11 -3.08 -16.53
N TYR A 158 -15.91 -3.41 -16.02
CA TYR A 158 -15.29 -4.71 -16.21
C TYR A 158 -14.38 -5.05 -15.04
N GLU A 159 -14.53 -6.28 -14.51
CA GLU A 159 -13.68 -6.82 -13.46
C GLU A 159 -12.76 -7.91 -14.03
N HIS A 160 -11.45 -7.78 -13.77
CA HIS A 160 -10.53 -8.85 -14.12
C HIS A 160 -10.68 -10.02 -13.14
N PRO A 161 -10.81 -11.28 -13.61
CA PRO A 161 -11.13 -12.44 -12.74
C PRO A 161 -10.15 -12.68 -11.57
N ARG A 162 -8.89 -12.24 -11.70
CA ARG A 162 -7.85 -12.38 -10.65
C ARG A 162 -7.85 -11.25 -9.63
N ASN A 163 -8.57 -10.16 -9.93
CA ASN A 163 -8.59 -8.98 -9.09
C ASN A 163 -9.85 -8.94 -8.25
N PHE A 164 -9.71 -8.39 -7.06
CA PHE A 164 -10.82 -8.02 -6.22
C PHE A 164 -11.05 -6.51 -6.30
N HIS A 165 -12.28 -6.13 -6.58
CA HIS A 165 -12.72 -4.74 -6.67
C HIS A 165 -13.48 -4.41 -5.39
N HIS A 166 -12.98 -3.43 -4.66
CA HIS A 166 -13.53 -3.05 -3.36
C HIS A 166 -14.68 -2.05 -3.51
N SER A 167 -15.77 -2.21 -2.73
CA SER A 167 -16.75 -1.14 -2.53
C SER A 167 -16.14 -0.04 -1.67
N PRO A 168 -16.07 1.23 -2.15
CA PRO A 168 -15.61 2.35 -1.34
C PRO A 168 -16.38 2.49 -0.03
N GLU A 169 -17.70 2.22 -0.03
CA GLU A 169 -18.57 2.28 1.14
C GLU A 169 -18.22 1.22 2.19
N ALA A 170 -17.96 -0.02 1.72
CA ALA A 170 -17.58 -1.12 2.60
C ALA A 170 -16.21 -0.84 3.26
N VAL A 171 -15.22 -0.38 2.48
CA VAL A 171 -13.90 0.00 2.99
C VAL A 171 -13.99 1.19 3.93
N PHE A 172 -14.81 2.21 3.61
CA PHE A 172 -15.08 3.33 4.50
C PHE A 172 -15.66 2.85 5.83
N GLY A 173 -16.63 1.93 5.80
CA GLY A 173 -17.21 1.35 7.01
C GLY A 173 -16.17 0.65 7.89
N VAL A 174 -15.25 -0.12 7.29
CA VAL A 174 -14.13 -0.74 8.00
C VAL A 174 -13.22 0.32 8.65
N ALA A 175 -12.81 1.34 7.89
CA ALA A 175 -11.95 2.41 8.38
C ALA A 175 -12.61 3.22 9.52
N ARG A 176 -13.91 3.51 9.40
CA ARG A 176 -14.71 4.24 10.41
C ARG A 176 -14.86 3.47 11.73
N SER A 177 -14.73 2.15 11.73
CA SER A 177 -14.70 1.37 12.97
C SER A 177 -13.41 1.56 13.78
N MET A 178 -12.32 2.04 13.13
CA MET A 178 -11.00 2.23 13.73
C MET A 178 -10.73 3.68 14.10
N THR A 179 -11.21 4.63 13.29
CA THR A 179 -11.06 6.07 13.52
C THR A 179 -12.22 6.87 12.94
N LYS A 180 -12.51 8.02 13.51
CA LYS A 180 -13.48 8.97 12.94
C LYS A 180 -12.88 9.88 11.84
N TRP A 181 -11.56 9.89 11.70
CA TRP A 181 -10.83 10.75 10.77
C TRP A 181 -10.47 9.99 9.50
N VAL A 182 -11.42 9.92 8.58
CA VAL A 182 -11.31 9.15 7.33
C VAL A 182 -11.65 10.03 6.14
N THR A 183 -10.85 9.94 5.08
CA THR A 183 -11.14 10.53 3.78
C THR A 183 -11.04 9.45 2.70
N ILE A 184 -11.95 9.46 1.73
CA ILE A 184 -11.84 8.71 0.48
C ILE A 184 -11.67 9.71 -0.66
N ARG A 185 -10.68 9.48 -1.52
CA ARG A 185 -10.53 10.14 -2.81
C ARG A 185 -10.88 9.17 -3.92
N HIS A 186 -11.84 9.54 -4.77
CA HIS A 186 -12.32 8.77 -5.92
C HIS A 186 -12.54 9.70 -7.13
N ASP A 187 -11.74 10.76 -7.21
CA ASP A 187 -11.88 11.89 -8.13
C ASP A 187 -10.70 12.01 -9.12
N TYR A 188 -9.95 10.92 -9.34
CA TYR A 188 -8.82 10.89 -10.26
C TYR A 188 -9.05 9.86 -11.41
N PRO A 189 -8.37 10.00 -12.57
CA PRO A 189 -8.70 9.27 -13.80
C PRO A 189 -8.18 7.82 -13.81
N LEU A 190 -8.41 7.08 -12.72
CA LEU A 190 -8.23 5.63 -12.61
C LEU A 190 -9.51 5.01 -12.04
N TRP A 191 -9.74 3.74 -12.36
CA TRP A 191 -10.85 2.96 -11.80
C TRP A 191 -10.52 2.48 -10.38
N GLU A 192 -10.12 3.43 -9.54
CA GLU A 192 -9.57 3.20 -8.21
C GLU A 192 -10.01 4.30 -7.25
N PHE A 193 -9.89 4.02 -5.96
CA PHE A 193 -10.04 5.02 -4.93
C PHE A 193 -8.90 4.90 -3.91
N THR A 194 -8.63 5.97 -3.20
CA THR A 194 -7.64 6.01 -2.13
C THR A 194 -8.31 6.34 -0.81
N LEU A 195 -8.04 5.51 0.20
CA LEU A 195 -8.44 5.70 1.58
C LEU A 195 -7.30 6.38 2.35
N PHE A 196 -7.63 7.42 3.12
CA PHE A 196 -6.76 8.01 4.13
C PHE A 196 -7.40 7.84 5.51
N MET A 197 -6.63 7.32 6.46
CA MET A 197 -7.02 7.18 7.86
C MET A 197 -6.03 7.96 8.74
N TYR A 198 -6.51 8.74 9.69
CA TYR A 198 -5.67 9.56 10.56
C TYR A 198 -5.92 9.22 12.02
N LYS A 199 -4.87 9.32 12.85
CA LYS A 199 -4.98 9.18 14.32
C LYS A 199 -5.72 10.36 14.94
N ASN A 200 -5.49 11.58 14.40
CA ASN A 200 -6.06 12.80 14.90
C ASN A 200 -6.67 13.64 13.77
N GLN A 201 -7.46 14.64 14.14
CA GLN A 201 -7.97 15.62 13.19
C GLN A 201 -6.81 16.29 12.44
N ARG A 202 -6.86 16.28 11.11
CA ARG A 202 -5.92 17.01 10.26
C ARG A 202 -6.15 18.51 10.43
N GLY A 203 -5.14 19.21 10.94
CA GLY A 203 -5.09 20.68 11.06
C GLY A 203 -6.36 21.31 11.66
N SER A 204 -6.27 21.98 12.76
CA SER A 204 -7.36 22.86 13.18
C SER A 204 -7.49 23.97 12.15
N ILE A 205 -8.65 24.06 11.50
CA ILE A 205 -9.07 25.22 10.67
C ILE A 205 -9.17 26.49 11.55
N HIS A 206 -8.83 26.39 12.83
CA HIS A 206 -8.86 27.45 13.82
C HIS A 206 -7.49 27.68 14.43
N ALA A 207 -6.59 28.29 13.65
CA ALA A 207 -5.50 29.10 14.13
C ALA A 207 -5.62 30.46 13.42
N ALA A 208 -6.52 31.26 13.90
CA ALA A 208 -6.56 32.68 13.66
C ALA A 208 -6.92 33.35 15.00
#